data_5d9a0c7f3aaf80c4d3d4d888be612bea
#
_entry.id   5d9a0c7f3aaf80c4d3d4d888be612bea
#
_cell.length_a   1.000
_cell.length_b   1.000
_cell.length_c   1.000
_cell.angle_alpha   90.00
_cell.angle_beta   90.00
_cell.angle_gamma   90.00
#
_symmetry.space_group_name_H-M   'P 1'
#
loop_
_entity.id
_entity.type
_entity.pdbx_description
1 polymer ?
#
loop_
_entity_poly.entity_id
_entity_poly.type
_entity_poly.pdbx_seq_one_letter_code
_entity_poly.pdbx_strand_id
1 'polypeptide(L)'
;AYWMSDNGFFRFAGKLESMDCLVEDYVYDDLNTTSNQLVYCGINNLFGEITWFYPTSTSNVVNRAVTYSYLDSTAKRPIWFTNASSLFPRSTWQDSAVFGLPHATKYNASDDASFDVQGNTEGVTIYFEHETGVNQQEAGTTAVAIPANITSGDYDITQKIVRGAATNMADLRGDGESIMRVSRIIPDFIAQQNNVFAQLDVRDY
;
A
#
# COMPACT_ATOMS: atom_id res chain seq x y z
N ALA A 1 -15.79 -9.01 8.55
CA ALA A 1 -15.88 -8.16 7.37
C ALA A 1 -15.03 -6.92 7.61
N TYR A 2 -14.40 -6.39 6.55
CA TYR A 2 -13.62 -5.16 6.53
C TYR A 2 -14.12 -4.27 5.40
N TRP A 3 -14.11 -2.97 5.60
CA TRP A 3 -14.47 -2.02 4.55
C TRP A 3 -13.84 -0.64 4.77
N MET A 4 -13.72 0.09 3.69
CA MET A 4 -13.38 1.51 3.64
C MET A 4 -14.68 2.32 3.56
N SER A 5 -14.79 3.36 4.33
CA SER A 5 -15.92 4.32 4.35
C SER A 5 -15.41 5.68 3.91
N ASP A 6 -16.27 6.68 3.88
CA ASP A 6 -15.92 8.07 3.53
C ASP A 6 -14.99 8.74 4.57
N ASN A 7 -14.88 8.16 5.75
CA ASN A 7 -14.17 8.78 6.88
C ASN A 7 -13.40 7.76 7.73
N GLY A 8 -12.90 6.69 7.17
CA GLY A 8 -12.07 5.73 7.88
C GLY A 8 -12.26 4.28 7.44
N PHE A 9 -11.50 3.43 8.08
CA PHE A 9 -11.53 1.98 7.86
C PHE A 9 -12.21 1.30 9.03
N PHE A 10 -13.03 0.30 8.72
CA PHE A 10 -13.84 -0.38 9.71
C PHE A 10 -13.75 -1.89 9.56
N ARG A 11 -13.93 -2.58 10.67
CA ARG A 11 -14.12 -4.03 10.70
C ARG A 11 -15.36 -4.41 11.49
N PHE A 12 -15.93 -5.54 11.12
CA PHE A 12 -16.99 -6.21 11.88
C PHE A 12 -16.58 -7.64 12.19
N ALA A 13 -16.46 -7.93 13.49
CA ALA A 13 -16.19 -9.25 14.04
C ALA A 13 -17.13 -9.53 15.22
N GLY A 14 -18.45 -9.46 14.95
CA GLY A 14 -19.51 -9.50 15.98
C GLY A 14 -19.80 -8.13 16.60
N LYS A 15 -18.88 -7.19 16.50
CA LYS A 15 -19.00 -5.78 16.90
C LYS A 15 -18.40 -4.91 15.81
N LEU A 16 -18.99 -3.73 15.61
CA LEU A 16 -18.44 -2.69 14.74
C LEU A 16 -17.27 -2.02 15.45
N GLU A 17 -16.13 -1.95 14.80
CA GLU A 17 -14.92 -1.30 15.30
C GLU A 17 -14.29 -0.45 14.21
N SER A 18 -13.88 0.77 14.57
CA SER A 18 -12.98 1.57 13.75
C SER A 18 -11.58 0.98 13.81
N MET A 19 -10.89 1.00 12.70
CA MET A 19 -9.51 0.54 12.61
C MET A 19 -8.58 1.75 12.68
N ASP A 20 -7.62 1.71 13.60
CA ASP A 20 -6.58 2.74 13.63
C ASP A 20 -5.72 2.62 12.36
N CYS A 21 -5.70 3.68 11.57
CA CYS A 21 -4.93 3.73 10.33
C CYS A 21 -3.91 4.87 10.39
N LEU A 22 -2.63 4.51 10.39
CA LEU A 22 -1.54 5.50 10.46
C LEU A 22 -1.36 6.32 9.18
N VAL A 23 -1.95 5.85 8.10
CA VAL A 23 -1.88 6.50 6.77
C VAL A 23 -3.25 7.04 6.34
N GLU A 24 -4.16 7.23 7.29
CA GLU A 24 -5.53 7.68 7.01
C GLU A 24 -5.55 9.02 6.30
N ASP A 25 -4.85 10.02 6.84
CA ASP A 25 -4.75 11.35 6.24
C ASP A 25 -4.21 11.27 4.80
N TYR A 26 -3.15 10.47 4.59
CA TYR A 26 -2.58 10.28 3.25
C TYR A 26 -3.59 9.73 2.23
N VAL A 27 -4.48 8.85 2.67
CA VAL A 27 -5.50 8.25 1.80
C VAL A 27 -6.64 9.23 1.54
N TYR A 28 -7.19 9.82 2.60
CA TYR A 28 -8.42 10.62 2.50
C TYR A 28 -8.20 12.03 1.99
N ASP A 29 -7.03 12.62 2.19
CA ASP A 29 -6.67 13.92 1.62
C ASP A 29 -6.56 13.88 0.09
N ASP A 30 -6.28 12.70 -0.48
CA ASP A 30 -6.12 12.51 -1.93
C ASP A 30 -7.22 11.62 -2.55
N LEU A 31 -8.24 11.23 -1.81
CA LEU A 31 -9.32 10.39 -2.33
C LEU A 31 -10.26 11.18 -3.24
N ASN A 32 -10.58 10.63 -4.43
CA ASN A 32 -11.62 11.16 -5.28
C ASN A 32 -13.00 10.75 -4.76
N THR A 33 -13.64 11.62 -3.98
CA THR A 33 -14.95 11.37 -3.39
C THR A 33 -16.08 11.35 -4.40
N THR A 34 -15.90 11.94 -5.60
CA THR A 34 -16.91 11.90 -6.67
C THR A 34 -16.90 10.58 -7.44
N SER A 35 -15.83 9.82 -7.31
CA SER A 35 -15.64 8.51 -7.96
C SER A 35 -15.47 7.38 -6.95
N ASN A 36 -16.02 7.51 -5.76
CA ASN A 36 -15.90 6.52 -4.68
C ASN A 36 -16.50 5.15 -5.04
N GLN A 37 -17.42 5.07 -6.00
CA GLN A 37 -17.92 3.80 -6.56
C GLN A 37 -16.83 2.95 -7.25
N LEU A 38 -15.67 3.55 -7.56
CA LEU A 38 -14.51 2.82 -8.12
C LEU A 38 -13.62 2.21 -7.04
N VAL A 39 -13.87 2.52 -5.77
CA VAL A 39 -13.11 1.90 -4.67
C VAL A 39 -13.43 0.42 -4.64
N TYR A 40 -12.40 -0.39 -4.70
CA TYR A 40 -12.49 -1.84 -4.74
C TYR A 40 -11.59 -2.46 -3.68
N CYS A 41 -12.02 -3.57 -3.10
CA CYS A 41 -11.26 -4.29 -2.08
C CYS A 41 -10.86 -5.66 -2.57
N GLY A 42 -9.58 -5.99 -2.42
CA GLY A 42 -9.01 -7.31 -2.67
C GLY A 42 -8.42 -7.93 -1.40
N ILE A 43 -8.42 -9.24 -1.32
CA ILE A 43 -7.79 -10.00 -0.23
C ILE A 43 -6.68 -10.84 -0.84
N ASN A 44 -5.51 -10.84 -0.22
CA ASN A 44 -4.43 -11.77 -0.49
C ASN A 44 -4.27 -12.69 0.73
N ASN A 45 -4.84 -13.89 0.63
CA ASN A 45 -4.82 -14.83 1.74
C ASN A 45 -3.44 -15.41 2.01
N LEU A 46 -2.57 -15.44 1.01
CA LEU A 46 -1.21 -15.96 1.14
C LEU A 46 -0.39 -15.15 2.17
N PHE A 47 -0.56 -13.83 2.16
CA PHE A 47 0.16 -12.91 3.04
C PHE A 47 -0.72 -12.32 4.15
N GLY A 48 -2.02 -12.64 4.17
CA GLY A 48 -2.93 -12.10 5.18
C GLY A 48 -3.16 -10.61 5.04
N GLU A 49 -3.38 -10.15 3.83
CA GLU A 49 -3.51 -8.75 3.48
C GLU A 49 -4.87 -8.43 2.89
N ILE A 50 -5.33 -7.22 3.17
CA ILE A 50 -6.51 -6.62 2.57
C ILE A 50 -6.07 -5.32 1.91
N THR A 51 -6.33 -5.18 0.61
CA THR A 51 -5.96 -4.01 -0.17
C THR A 51 -7.19 -3.31 -0.69
N TRP A 52 -7.30 -2.01 -0.42
CA TRP A 52 -8.28 -1.13 -1.06
C TRP A 52 -7.60 -0.36 -2.18
N PHE A 53 -8.17 -0.49 -3.36
CA PHE A 53 -7.76 0.23 -4.56
C PHE A 53 -8.69 1.41 -4.76
N TYR A 54 -8.14 2.60 -4.98
CA TYR A 54 -8.93 3.82 -5.05
C TYR A 54 -8.37 4.83 -6.06
N PRO A 55 -9.20 5.73 -6.60
CA PRO A 55 -8.76 6.84 -7.43
C PRO A 55 -8.31 8.02 -6.56
N THR A 56 -7.22 8.70 -6.97
CA THR A 56 -6.82 9.99 -6.37
C THR A 56 -7.76 11.11 -6.82
N SER A 57 -7.71 12.23 -6.10
CA SER A 57 -8.51 13.44 -6.36
C SER A 57 -8.40 13.95 -7.80
N THR A 58 -7.28 13.68 -8.47
CA THR A 58 -7.00 14.09 -9.86
C THR A 58 -7.28 13.00 -10.89
N SER A 59 -7.77 11.82 -10.48
CA SER A 59 -7.96 10.67 -11.36
C SER A 59 -9.40 10.17 -11.38
N ASN A 60 -9.87 9.78 -12.57
CA ASN A 60 -11.15 9.09 -12.76
C ASN A 60 -10.97 7.57 -12.93
N VAL A 61 -9.77 7.06 -12.71
CA VAL A 61 -9.45 5.64 -12.72
C VAL A 61 -8.68 5.29 -11.45
N VAL A 62 -8.76 4.02 -11.05
CA VAL A 62 -8.04 3.52 -9.87
C VAL A 62 -6.53 3.60 -10.11
N ASN A 63 -5.83 4.36 -9.29
CA ASN A 63 -4.40 4.63 -9.44
C ASN A 63 -3.60 4.63 -8.12
N ARG A 64 -4.25 4.29 -7.00
CA ARG A 64 -3.63 4.15 -5.67
C ARG A 64 -4.12 2.89 -4.99
N ALA A 65 -3.36 2.47 -4.00
CA ALA A 65 -3.74 1.38 -3.13
C ALA A 65 -3.26 1.61 -1.70
N VAL A 66 -4.04 1.11 -0.75
CA VAL A 66 -3.67 1.02 0.66
C VAL A 66 -3.95 -0.40 1.14
N THR A 67 -2.99 -0.97 1.84
CA THR A 67 -3.04 -2.37 2.30
C THR A 67 -2.94 -2.44 3.81
N TYR A 68 -3.77 -3.26 4.41
CA TYR A 68 -3.74 -3.64 5.81
C TYR A 68 -3.30 -5.09 5.96
N SER A 69 -2.23 -5.35 6.70
CA SER A 69 -1.84 -6.71 7.07
C SER A 69 -2.61 -7.15 8.31
N TYR A 70 -3.55 -8.09 8.17
CA TYR A 70 -4.32 -8.59 9.31
C TYR A 70 -3.59 -9.71 10.07
N LEU A 71 -2.59 -10.35 9.48
CA LEU A 71 -1.77 -11.35 10.18
C LEU A 71 -0.73 -10.72 11.09
N ASP A 72 -0.06 -9.66 10.63
CA ASP A 72 1.03 -9.03 11.35
C ASP A 72 0.56 -7.91 12.28
N SER A 73 -0.67 -7.45 12.10
CA SER A 73 -1.24 -6.38 12.91
C SER A 73 -1.71 -6.88 14.26
N THR A 74 -1.51 -6.04 15.27
CA THR A 74 -2.11 -6.19 16.59
C THR A 74 -2.98 -4.97 16.92
N ALA A 75 -3.83 -5.05 17.94
CA ALA A 75 -4.67 -3.92 18.37
C ALA A 75 -3.87 -2.67 18.74
N LYS A 76 -2.59 -2.83 19.12
CA LYS A 76 -1.68 -1.73 19.48
C LYS A 76 -0.68 -1.35 18.39
N ARG A 77 -0.56 -2.16 17.36
CA ARG A 77 0.38 -1.98 16.26
C ARG A 77 -0.27 -2.40 14.94
N PRO A 78 -1.17 -1.60 14.41
CA PRO A 78 -1.71 -1.84 13.08
C PRO A 78 -0.61 -1.65 12.04
N ILE A 79 -0.55 -2.54 11.06
CA ILE A 79 0.44 -2.47 9.97
C ILE A 79 -0.29 -2.14 8.68
N TRP A 80 0.08 -1.01 8.11
CA TRP A 80 -0.47 -0.47 6.89
C TRP A 80 0.62 -0.15 5.89
N PHE A 81 0.31 -0.34 4.62
CA PHE A 81 1.18 0.01 3.50
C PHE A 81 0.40 0.90 2.53
N THR A 82 1.06 1.89 1.96
CA THR A 82 0.53 2.64 0.83
C THR A 82 1.32 2.28 -0.42
N ASN A 83 0.66 2.27 -1.57
CA ASN A 83 1.31 2.10 -2.84
C ASN A 83 1.06 3.31 -3.73
N ALA A 84 2.12 4.07 -3.99
CA ALA A 84 2.09 5.25 -4.84
C ALA A 84 2.48 4.94 -6.31
N SER A 85 2.91 3.70 -6.60
CA SER A 85 3.23 3.30 -7.96
C SER A 85 1.98 3.14 -8.80
N SER A 86 1.93 3.75 -9.97
CA SER A 86 0.86 3.56 -10.96
C SER A 86 0.77 2.12 -11.49
N LEU A 87 1.79 1.31 -11.26
CA LEU A 87 1.87 -0.07 -11.76
C LEU A 87 1.03 -1.04 -10.94
N PHE A 88 0.95 -0.85 -9.62
CA PHE A 88 0.32 -1.80 -8.70
C PHE A 88 -1.22 -1.74 -8.67
N PRO A 89 -1.91 -0.58 -8.73
CA PRO A 89 -3.34 -0.53 -8.58
C PRO A 89 -4.09 -1.42 -9.56
N ARG A 90 -5.15 -2.06 -9.07
CA ARG A 90 -5.99 -2.98 -9.83
C ARG A 90 -7.44 -2.52 -9.83
N SER A 91 -8.14 -2.78 -10.93
CA SER A 91 -9.57 -2.48 -11.06
C SER A 91 -10.45 -3.60 -10.54
N THR A 92 -9.95 -4.83 -10.54
CA THR A 92 -10.59 -6.00 -9.92
C THR A 92 -9.54 -6.87 -9.27
N TRP A 93 -9.97 -7.70 -8.33
CA TRP A 93 -9.12 -8.66 -7.65
C TRP A 93 -9.90 -9.91 -7.32
N GLN A 94 -9.30 -11.06 -7.55
CA GLN A 94 -9.86 -12.35 -7.20
C GLN A 94 -8.77 -13.23 -6.59
N ASP A 95 -8.92 -13.54 -5.32
CA ASP A 95 -8.16 -14.57 -4.64
C ASP A 95 -9.08 -15.74 -4.35
N SER A 96 -8.83 -16.87 -4.96
CA SER A 96 -9.66 -18.06 -4.86
C SER A 96 -8.80 -19.32 -4.92
N ALA A 97 -9.08 -20.26 -4.05
CA ALA A 97 -8.42 -21.58 -4.03
C ALA A 97 -8.55 -22.33 -5.38
N VAL A 98 -9.51 -21.97 -6.22
CA VAL A 98 -9.69 -22.57 -7.55
C VAL A 98 -8.56 -22.17 -8.50
N PHE A 99 -8.07 -20.94 -8.39
CA PHE A 99 -6.98 -20.43 -9.22
C PHE A 99 -5.61 -20.65 -8.60
N GLY A 100 -5.54 -20.92 -7.31
CA GLY A 100 -4.29 -21.11 -6.57
C GLY A 100 -3.54 -19.85 -6.22
N LEU A 101 -3.49 -18.87 -7.11
CA LEU A 101 -2.84 -17.57 -6.93
C LEU A 101 -3.84 -16.43 -7.19
N PRO A 102 -3.61 -15.23 -6.65
CA PRO A 102 -4.49 -14.09 -6.92
C PRO A 102 -4.42 -13.65 -8.38
N HIS A 103 -5.58 -13.35 -8.93
CA HIS A 103 -5.75 -12.81 -10.27
C HIS A 103 -6.40 -11.44 -10.20
N ALA A 104 -6.02 -10.56 -11.11
CA ALA A 104 -6.54 -9.21 -11.12
C ALA A 104 -6.60 -8.63 -12.54
N THR A 105 -7.37 -7.56 -12.70
CA THR A 105 -7.32 -6.75 -13.91
C THR A 105 -7.00 -5.31 -13.56
N LYS A 106 -6.39 -4.61 -14.50
CA LYS A 106 -6.19 -3.18 -14.46
C LYS A 106 -6.76 -2.57 -15.74
N TYR A 107 -7.63 -1.58 -15.58
CA TYR A 107 -7.99 -0.71 -16.67
C TYR A 107 -6.92 0.37 -16.83
N ASN A 108 -6.40 0.50 -18.02
CA ASN A 108 -5.45 1.53 -18.40
C ASN A 108 -6.14 2.50 -19.35
N ALA A 109 -6.31 3.74 -18.91
CA ALA A 109 -6.81 4.79 -19.78
C ALA A 109 -5.75 5.17 -20.84
N SER A 110 -6.19 5.65 -22.00
CA SER A 110 -5.32 5.98 -23.15
C SER A 110 -4.23 7.02 -22.85
N ASP A 111 -4.38 7.77 -21.78
CA ASP A 111 -3.46 8.82 -21.32
C ASP A 111 -2.38 8.33 -20.35
N ASP A 112 -2.45 7.09 -19.88
CA ASP A 112 -1.39 6.48 -19.06
C ASP A 112 -0.36 5.78 -19.98
N ALA A 113 0.60 6.57 -20.47
CA ALA A 113 1.67 6.10 -21.35
C ALA A 113 2.56 4.99 -20.76
N SER A 114 2.37 4.63 -19.47
CA SER A 114 3.16 3.58 -18.83
C SER A 114 2.83 2.17 -19.31
N PHE A 115 1.74 2.01 -20.06
CA PHE A 115 1.30 0.74 -20.65
C PHE A 115 0.77 0.92 -22.07
N ASP A 116 1.53 1.57 -22.93
CA ASP A 116 1.18 1.64 -24.36
C ASP A 116 1.39 0.26 -25.00
N VAL A 117 0.36 -0.55 -24.92
CA VAL A 117 0.30 -1.83 -25.61
C VAL A 117 -0.13 -1.54 -27.05
N GLN A 118 0.83 -1.43 -27.95
CA GLN A 118 0.62 -1.39 -29.39
C GLN A 118 0.01 -0.10 -29.97
N GLY A 119 0.23 1.06 -29.38
CA GLY A 119 -0.24 2.33 -29.96
C GLY A 119 -1.77 2.47 -30.00
N ASN A 120 -2.48 1.76 -29.13
CA ASN A 120 -3.93 1.90 -29.01
C ASN A 120 -4.26 3.21 -28.28
N THR A 121 -5.10 4.03 -28.92
CA THR A 121 -5.63 5.27 -28.35
C THR A 121 -6.85 5.05 -27.46
N GLU A 122 -7.31 3.81 -27.33
CA GLU A 122 -8.44 3.43 -26.47
C GLU A 122 -7.96 2.72 -25.20
N GLY A 123 -8.67 2.89 -24.11
CA GLY A 123 -8.34 2.24 -22.86
C GLY A 123 -8.33 0.72 -22.98
N VAL A 124 -7.33 0.07 -22.41
CA VAL A 124 -7.16 -1.40 -22.43
C VAL A 124 -7.33 -1.95 -21.03
N THR A 125 -7.87 -3.15 -20.93
CA THR A 125 -7.87 -3.93 -19.70
C THR A 125 -6.79 -4.99 -19.76
N ILE A 126 -5.84 -4.92 -18.83
CA ILE A 126 -4.73 -5.87 -18.71
C ILE A 126 -5.05 -6.86 -17.59
N TYR A 127 -4.82 -8.14 -17.85
CA TYR A 127 -4.96 -9.20 -16.89
C TYR A 127 -3.61 -9.50 -16.22
N PHE A 128 -3.63 -9.73 -14.91
CA PHE A 128 -2.46 -10.05 -14.11
C PHE A 128 -2.70 -11.33 -13.30
N GLU A 129 -1.68 -12.13 -13.24
CA GLU A 129 -1.50 -13.20 -12.27
C GLU A 129 -0.45 -12.73 -11.26
N HIS A 130 -0.80 -12.75 -9.98
CA HIS A 130 0.05 -12.25 -8.91
C HIS A 130 0.81 -13.39 -8.24
N GLU A 131 1.87 -13.03 -7.50
CA GLU A 131 2.68 -13.94 -6.68
C GLU A 131 3.40 -15.03 -7.49
N THR A 132 3.71 -14.76 -8.75
CA THR A 132 4.36 -15.71 -9.67
C THR A 132 5.87 -15.53 -9.79
N GLY A 133 6.47 -14.65 -9.02
CA GLY A 133 7.92 -14.40 -9.04
C GLY A 133 8.31 -12.96 -8.75
N VAL A 134 9.51 -12.57 -9.19
CA VAL A 134 10.11 -11.25 -8.90
C VAL A 134 10.11 -10.31 -10.11
N ASN A 135 9.63 -10.77 -11.24
CA ASN A 135 9.59 -10.01 -12.48
C ASN A 135 8.16 -9.78 -12.93
N GLN A 136 7.92 -8.65 -13.56
CA GLN A 136 6.72 -8.46 -14.36
C GLN A 136 7.01 -8.81 -15.81
N GLN A 137 6.06 -9.45 -16.45
CA GLN A 137 6.14 -9.77 -17.87
C GLN A 137 4.80 -9.54 -18.53
N GLU A 138 4.82 -8.80 -19.59
CA GLU A 138 3.70 -8.68 -20.51
C GLU A 138 3.82 -9.78 -21.58
N ALA A 139 2.68 -10.30 -22.04
CA ALA A 139 2.67 -11.35 -23.07
C ALA A 139 3.45 -10.92 -24.31
N GLY A 140 4.43 -11.72 -24.70
CA GLY A 140 5.27 -11.45 -25.88
C GLY A 140 6.47 -10.52 -25.62
N THR A 141 6.69 -10.07 -24.39
CA THR A 141 7.81 -9.21 -24.03
C THR A 141 8.85 -9.94 -23.17
N THR A 142 10.00 -9.30 -22.95
CA THR A 142 11.02 -9.79 -22.02
C THR A 142 10.61 -9.43 -20.59
N ALA A 143 10.77 -10.38 -19.67
CA ALA A 143 10.53 -10.16 -18.25
C ALA A 143 11.43 -9.03 -17.70
N VAL A 144 10.84 -8.10 -16.97
CA VAL A 144 11.53 -6.97 -16.34
C VAL A 144 11.36 -7.06 -14.84
N ALA A 145 12.40 -6.74 -14.09
CA ALA A 145 12.32 -6.73 -12.63
C ALA A 145 11.23 -5.77 -12.14
N ILE A 146 10.41 -6.21 -11.20
CA ILE A 146 9.42 -5.35 -10.55
C ILE A 146 10.17 -4.31 -9.73
N PRO A 147 9.99 -2.99 -9.99
CA PRO A 147 10.59 -1.98 -9.17
C PRO A 147 9.98 -2.04 -7.76
N ALA A 148 10.83 -2.27 -6.76
CA ALA A 148 10.41 -2.36 -5.37
C ALA A 148 11.17 -1.37 -4.52
N ASN A 149 10.47 -0.65 -3.66
CA ASN A 149 11.05 0.20 -2.64
C ASN A 149 10.24 0.10 -1.33
N ILE A 150 10.89 0.40 -0.24
CA ILE A 150 10.25 0.54 1.06
C ILE A 150 10.70 1.87 1.63
N THR A 151 9.74 2.73 1.95
CA THR A 151 9.99 3.97 2.69
C THR A 151 9.36 3.83 4.06
N SER A 152 10.15 3.96 5.12
CA SER A 152 9.62 3.99 6.48
C SER A 152 9.00 5.35 6.79
N GLY A 153 8.13 5.39 7.78
CA GLY A 153 7.77 6.64 8.43
C GLY A 153 8.98 7.26 9.16
N ASP A 154 8.80 8.48 9.63
CA ASP A 154 9.83 9.20 10.38
C ASP A 154 10.24 8.44 11.65
N TYR A 155 11.54 8.36 11.90
CA TYR A 155 12.08 7.82 13.14
C TYR A 155 12.32 8.97 14.11
N ASP A 156 11.68 8.91 15.26
CA ASP A 156 11.92 9.80 16.36
C ASP A 156 12.35 8.99 17.59
N ILE A 157 13.46 9.40 18.23
CA ILE A 157 13.98 8.76 19.43
C ILE A 157 13.42 9.38 20.72
N THR A 158 12.63 10.44 20.61
CA THR A 158 12.01 11.07 21.77
C THR A 158 10.94 10.15 22.32
N GLN A 159 11.27 9.44 23.39
CA GLN A 159 10.27 8.71 24.14
C GLN A 159 9.47 9.71 24.98
N LYS A 160 8.26 10.04 24.57
CA LYS A 160 7.28 10.60 25.49
C LYS A 160 7.03 9.55 26.60
N ILE A 161 7.66 9.75 27.74
CA ILE A 161 7.29 9.01 28.95
C ILE A 161 5.93 9.55 29.38
N VAL A 162 4.88 9.01 28.75
CA VAL A 162 3.53 9.25 29.21
C VAL A 162 3.39 8.51 30.52
N ARG A 163 3.37 9.24 31.64
CA ARG A 163 2.96 8.72 32.96
C ARG A 163 1.46 8.43 32.88
N GLY A 164 1.11 7.30 32.30
CA GLY A 164 -0.25 6.85 32.02
C GLY A 164 -0.23 5.95 30.80
N ALA A 165 -1.18 5.03 30.67
CA ALA A 165 -1.26 4.21 29.48
C ALA A 165 -1.51 5.11 28.26
N ALA A 166 -0.59 5.07 27.28
CA ALA A 166 -0.84 5.67 25.98
C ALA A 166 -2.14 5.05 25.41
N THR A 167 -3.13 5.88 25.18
CA THR A 167 -4.47 5.43 24.77
C THR A 167 -4.63 5.36 23.27
N ASN A 168 -3.71 6.00 22.52
CA ASN A 168 -3.72 6.00 21.07
C ASN A 168 -2.30 6.12 20.48
N MET A 169 -2.16 5.91 19.16
CA MET A 169 -0.88 5.97 18.46
C MET A 169 -0.31 7.40 18.36
N ALA A 170 -1.16 8.43 18.44
CA ALA A 170 -0.70 9.82 18.43
C ALA A 170 0.17 10.15 19.66
N ASP A 171 -0.09 9.45 20.78
CA ASP A 171 0.69 9.62 22.00
C ASP A 171 2.11 9.00 21.92
N LEU A 172 2.37 8.21 20.85
CA LEU A 172 3.66 7.58 20.59
C LEU A 172 4.51 8.37 19.57
N ARG A 173 3.95 9.41 18.93
CA ARG A 173 4.72 10.29 18.06
C ARG A 173 5.67 11.11 18.90
N GLY A 174 6.94 11.11 18.49
CA GLY A 174 7.93 12.01 19.06
C GLY A 174 7.62 13.47 18.71
N ASP A 175 8.25 14.38 19.44
CA ASP A 175 8.07 15.83 19.30
C ASP A 175 9.19 16.50 18.50
N GLY A 176 10.17 15.71 18.02
CA GLY A 176 11.30 16.21 17.24
C GLY A 176 12.37 16.96 18.07
N GLU A 177 12.23 17.02 19.40
CA GLU A 177 13.18 17.76 20.25
C GLU A 177 14.55 17.07 20.42
N SER A 178 14.65 15.80 20.01
CA SER A 178 15.86 15.01 20.23
C SER A 178 16.67 14.85 18.95
N ILE A 179 17.99 15.04 19.06
CA ILE A 179 18.92 14.80 17.96
C ILE A 179 19.30 13.34 17.92
N MET A 180 19.02 12.67 16.80
CA MET A 180 19.40 11.30 16.55
C MET A 180 20.71 11.25 15.74
N ARG A 181 21.66 10.44 16.18
CA ARG A 181 22.85 10.10 15.41
C ARG A 181 22.78 8.67 14.91
N VAL A 182 22.68 8.48 13.61
CA VAL A 182 22.78 7.17 12.97
C VAL A 182 24.25 6.91 12.64
N SER A 183 24.88 5.90 13.26
CA SER A 183 26.27 5.52 13.01
C SER A 183 26.41 4.31 12.10
N ARG A 184 25.36 3.50 11.97
CA ARG A 184 25.35 2.30 11.13
C ARG A 184 23.93 1.92 10.76
N ILE A 185 23.74 1.47 9.52
CA ILE A 185 22.58 0.76 9.04
C ILE A 185 23.06 -0.64 8.63
N ILE A 186 22.45 -1.67 9.16
CA ILE A 186 22.74 -3.06 8.81
C ILE A 186 21.47 -3.64 8.21
N PRO A 187 21.36 -3.68 6.86
CA PRO A 187 20.26 -4.36 6.22
C PRO A 187 20.42 -5.87 6.37
N ASP A 188 19.31 -6.56 6.61
CA ASP A 188 19.24 -8.01 6.66
C ASP A 188 18.36 -8.51 5.50
N PHE A 189 18.96 -9.30 4.61
CA PHE A 189 18.29 -9.85 3.43
C PHE A 189 18.40 -11.36 3.41
N ILE A 190 17.28 -12.05 3.24
CA ILE A 190 17.25 -13.52 3.15
C ILE A 190 17.74 -13.98 1.77
N ALA A 191 17.35 -13.30 0.71
CA ALA A 191 17.77 -13.60 -0.66
C ALA A 191 17.90 -12.31 -1.46
N GLN A 192 19.13 -11.89 -1.69
CA GLN A 192 19.39 -10.69 -2.49
C GLN A 192 19.80 -11.08 -3.90
N GLN A 193 19.09 -10.51 -4.87
CA GLN A 193 19.50 -10.47 -6.27
C GLN A 193 19.70 -9.00 -6.66
N ASN A 194 20.85 -8.69 -7.25
CA ASN A 194 21.25 -7.34 -7.60
C ASN A 194 21.54 -6.40 -6.41
N ASN A 195 21.76 -5.12 -6.70
CA ASN A 195 22.11 -4.11 -5.72
C ASN A 195 20.87 -3.59 -5.00
N VAL A 196 21.02 -3.37 -3.71
CA VAL A 196 20.03 -2.66 -2.89
C VAL A 196 20.60 -1.30 -2.53
N PHE A 197 19.82 -0.27 -2.69
CA PHE A 197 20.16 1.11 -2.33
C PHE A 197 19.44 1.48 -1.05
N ALA A 198 20.13 2.11 -0.11
CA ALA A 198 19.54 2.70 1.08
C ALA A 198 19.75 4.20 1.05
N GLN A 199 18.67 4.95 1.29
CA GLN A 199 18.68 6.40 1.41
C GLN A 199 18.20 6.77 2.81
N LEU A 200 18.86 7.70 3.44
CA LEU A 200 18.45 8.29 4.71
C LEU A 200 18.11 9.75 4.48
N ASP A 201 16.86 10.09 4.64
CA ASP A 201 16.40 11.47 4.57
C ASP A 201 16.36 12.06 5.98
N VAL A 202 16.84 13.28 6.12
CA VAL A 202 16.88 14.03 7.39
C VAL A 202 15.95 15.23 7.26
N ARG A 203 15.11 15.42 8.25
CA ARG A 203 14.30 16.64 8.38
C ARG A 203 14.90 17.53 9.45
N ASP A 204 15.11 18.78 9.10
CA ASP A 204 15.35 19.87 10.04
C ASP A 204 14.01 20.52 10.40
N TYR A 205 13.75 20.69 11.67
CA TYR A 205 12.56 21.35 12.20
C TYR A 205 12.86 22.80 12.56
#